data_5837cc8cfb5feef6724c3ead2d3a0f6c
#
_entry.id   5837cc8cfb5feef6724c3ead2d3a0f6c
#
_cell.length_a   1.000
_cell.length_b   1.000
_cell.length_c   1.000
_cell.angle_alpha   90.00
_cell.angle_beta   90.00
_cell.angle_gamma   90.00
#
_symmetry.space_group_name_H-M   'P 1'
#
loop_
_entity.id
_entity.type
_entity.pdbx_description
1 polymer ?
#
loop_
_entity_poly.entity_id
_entity_poly.type
_entity_poly.pdbx_seq_one_letter_code
_entity_poly.pdbx_strand_id
1 'polypeptide(L)'
;MKHRKCPDPVVLYVLLAAACLGLAVPVAVLDARWLILPAALLVLAAVLLAFHIRRLRRFVAVNLGGRSFAGSKMQVSLAALPVPLMLLSDGVVIWYNDQFRDQVLGGEDAVRPLAASCLEGFDLAVCARPHGQDLAANGFRFTGYASPVPGGAGGALVYLINNTFYKDTLDEYTASRPAYLNIVIDSYDELFTDMKDSEQAHELEAINRLLEEYFSTTTGFLRKVSNNRYIAVIEERDLHPMIEGRFEILDKVRALLPSGMLTLSIGVGHGGKTLAECQEMARQS
;
A
#
# COMPACT_ATOMS: atom_id res chain seq x y z
N MET A 1 18.10 -12.46 22.09
CA MET A 1 17.67 -13.77 22.63
C MET A 1 17.25 -14.64 21.47
N LYS A 2 17.94 -15.79 21.22
CA LYS A 2 17.60 -16.72 20.13
C LYS A 2 16.27 -17.41 20.46
N HIS A 3 15.18 -17.06 19.77
CA HIS A 3 13.96 -17.86 19.78
C HIS A 3 14.28 -19.26 19.23
N ARG A 4 14.31 -20.26 20.11
CA ARG A 4 14.24 -21.66 19.70
C ARG A 4 12.89 -21.89 19.03
N LYS A 5 12.90 -22.03 17.70
CA LYS A 5 11.72 -22.51 16.95
C LYS A 5 11.31 -23.85 17.52
N CYS A 6 10.16 -23.94 18.17
CA CYS A 6 9.55 -25.23 18.48
C CYS A 6 9.33 -25.97 17.15
N PRO A 7 9.78 -27.21 16.98
CA PRO A 7 9.54 -27.95 15.75
C PRO A 7 8.02 -28.14 15.56
N ASP A 8 7.57 -28.03 14.31
CA ASP A 8 6.17 -28.26 13.93
C ASP A 8 5.73 -29.62 14.50
N PRO A 9 4.57 -29.72 15.17
CA PRO A 9 4.10 -30.96 15.76
C PRO A 9 4.01 -32.10 14.74
N VAL A 10 3.73 -31.77 13.45
CA VAL A 10 3.72 -32.78 12.37
C VAL A 10 5.13 -33.35 12.12
N VAL A 11 6.17 -32.50 12.12
CA VAL A 11 7.57 -32.91 11.95
C VAL A 11 7.98 -33.77 13.12
N LEU A 12 7.55 -33.46 14.36
CA LEU A 12 7.83 -34.27 15.55
C LEU A 12 7.21 -35.65 15.42
N TYR A 13 5.97 -35.76 14.93
CA TYR A 13 5.29 -37.06 14.74
C TYR A 13 5.97 -37.90 13.64
N VAL A 14 6.39 -37.27 12.54
CA VAL A 14 7.12 -37.96 11.46
C VAL A 14 8.48 -38.45 11.94
N LEU A 15 9.22 -37.66 12.71
CA LEU A 15 10.49 -38.07 13.31
C LEU A 15 10.30 -39.20 14.32
N LEU A 16 9.26 -39.16 15.14
CA LEU A 16 8.93 -40.21 16.10
C LEU A 16 8.57 -41.51 15.38
N ALA A 17 7.79 -41.49 14.32
CA ALA A 17 7.43 -42.63 13.49
C ALA A 17 8.68 -43.25 12.82
N ALA A 18 9.57 -42.41 12.26
CA ALA A 18 10.82 -42.85 11.66
C ALA A 18 11.78 -43.50 12.69
N ALA A 19 11.88 -42.93 13.90
CA ALA A 19 12.67 -43.49 14.99
C ALA A 19 12.09 -44.83 15.45
N CYS A 20 10.77 -44.96 15.55
CA CYS A 20 10.12 -46.25 15.90
C CYS A 20 10.36 -47.33 14.84
N LEU A 21 10.30 -46.99 13.56
CA LEU A 21 10.61 -47.90 12.44
C LEU A 21 12.08 -48.30 12.44
N GLY A 22 13.01 -47.37 12.71
CA GLY A 22 14.45 -47.62 12.80
C GLY A 22 14.84 -48.55 13.97
N LEU A 23 14.10 -48.44 15.09
CA LEU A 23 14.29 -49.32 16.26
C LEU A 23 13.63 -50.70 16.10
N ALA A 24 12.59 -50.83 15.27
CA ALA A 24 11.88 -52.07 15.06
C ALA A 24 12.74 -53.15 14.38
N VAL A 25 13.66 -52.72 13.46
CA VAL A 25 14.52 -53.67 12.71
C VAL A 25 15.55 -54.39 13.61
N PRO A 26 16.36 -53.72 14.44
CA PRO A 26 17.31 -54.41 15.33
C PRO A 26 16.60 -55.20 16.45
N VAL A 27 15.44 -54.76 16.93
CA VAL A 27 14.66 -55.45 17.97
C VAL A 27 14.02 -56.74 17.43
N ALA A 28 13.58 -56.74 16.16
CA ALA A 28 13.05 -57.93 15.52
C ALA A 28 14.10 -59.10 15.39
N VAL A 29 15.38 -58.73 15.32
CA VAL A 29 16.51 -59.66 15.22
C VAL A 29 16.86 -60.33 16.61
N LEU A 30 16.56 -59.55 17.70
CA LEU A 30 16.95 -59.98 19.04
C LEU A 30 15.90 -60.87 19.73
N ASP A 31 14.63 -60.51 19.71
CA ASP A 31 13.52 -61.32 20.22
C ASP A 31 12.16 -60.71 19.83
N ALA A 32 11.27 -61.48 19.23
CA ALA A 32 9.99 -61.03 18.74
C ALA A 32 9.06 -60.42 19.82
N ARG A 33 9.29 -60.74 21.08
CA ARG A 33 8.51 -60.21 22.23
C ARG A 33 8.69 -58.71 22.46
N TRP A 34 9.85 -58.13 22.05
CA TRP A 34 10.11 -56.70 22.22
C TRP A 34 9.51 -55.81 21.14
N LEU A 35 8.93 -56.39 20.07
CA LEU A 35 8.19 -55.66 19.03
C LEU A 35 6.91 -55.00 19.54
N ILE A 36 6.40 -55.41 20.70
CA ILE A 36 5.20 -54.81 21.32
C ILE A 36 5.43 -53.34 21.68
N LEU A 37 6.62 -52.96 22.14
CA LEU A 37 6.94 -51.57 22.52
C LEU A 37 6.92 -50.58 21.37
N PRO A 38 7.65 -50.79 20.25
CA PRO A 38 7.55 -49.89 19.09
C PRO A 38 6.18 -49.89 18.43
N ALA A 39 5.46 -51.02 18.44
CA ALA A 39 4.07 -51.07 17.93
C ALA A 39 3.11 -50.24 18.79
N ALA A 40 3.23 -50.29 20.12
CA ALA A 40 2.44 -49.48 21.04
C ALA A 40 2.74 -47.96 20.85
N LEU A 41 3.99 -47.57 20.64
CA LEU A 41 4.41 -46.20 20.36
C LEU A 41 3.84 -45.68 19.01
N LEU A 42 3.83 -46.51 17.96
CA LEU A 42 3.25 -46.17 16.67
C LEU A 42 1.72 -45.98 16.79
N VAL A 43 1.02 -46.84 17.53
CA VAL A 43 -0.41 -46.69 17.78
C VAL A 43 -0.68 -45.41 18.56
N LEU A 44 0.09 -45.10 19.59
CA LEU A 44 -0.03 -43.86 20.35
C LEU A 44 0.21 -42.62 19.48
N ALA A 45 1.24 -42.64 18.64
CA ALA A 45 1.54 -41.56 17.71
C ALA A 45 0.39 -41.38 16.70
N ALA A 46 -0.17 -42.45 16.17
CA ALA A 46 -1.31 -42.40 15.26
C ALA A 46 -2.58 -41.85 15.94
N VAL A 47 -2.85 -42.24 17.19
CA VAL A 47 -3.97 -41.73 17.99
C VAL A 47 -3.80 -40.22 18.27
N LEU A 48 -2.62 -39.79 18.66
CA LEU A 48 -2.32 -38.38 18.91
C LEU A 48 -2.44 -37.53 17.62
N LEU A 49 -1.95 -38.05 16.50
CA LEU A 49 -2.09 -37.41 15.20
C LEU A 49 -3.57 -37.31 14.78
N ALA A 50 -4.33 -38.40 14.93
CA ALA A 50 -5.76 -38.40 14.63
C ALA A 50 -6.53 -37.44 15.55
N PHE A 51 -6.16 -37.35 16.83
CA PHE A 51 -6.73 -36.37 17.76
C PHE A 51 -6.39 -34.95 17.36
N HIS A 52 -5.16 -34.68 16.93
CA HIS A 52 -4.71 -33.38 16.48
C HIS A 52 -5.45 -32.97 15.18
N ILE A 53 -5.56 -33.86 14.21
CA ILE A 53 -6.33 -33.65 12.97
C ILE A 53 -7.83 -33.41 13.28
N ARG A 54 -8.42 -34.21 14.22
CA ARG A 54 -9.82 -34.01 14.64
C ARG A 54 -10.01 -32.67 15.34
N ARG A 55 -9.07 -32.26 16.18
CA ARG A 55 -9.09 -30.95 16.85
C ARG A 55 -9.00 -29.81 15.81
N LEU A 56 -8.10 -29.93 14.83
CA LEU A 56 -7.96 -28.96 13.74
C LEU A 56 -9.24 -28.92 12.88
N ARG A 57 -9.79 -30.08 12.49
CA ARG A 57 -11.06 -30.16 11.74
C ARG A 57 -12.23 -29.59 12.53
N ARG A 58 -12.32 -29.82 13.84
CA ARG A 58 -13.34 -29.21 14.70
C ARG A 58 -13.15 -27.70 14.81
N PHE A 59 -11.92 -27.24 14.95
CA PHE A 59 -11.62 -25.80 14.97
C PHE A 59 -12.04 -25.14 13.67
N VAL A 60 -11.70 -25.73 12.51
CA VAL A 60 -12.12 -25.27 11.19
C VAL A 60 -13.65 -25.35 11.04
N ALA A 61 -14.27 -26.46 11.42
CA ALA A 61 -15.70 -26.66 11.30
C ALA A 61 -16.53 -25.75 12.23
N VAL A 62 -16.04 -25.48 13.44
CA VAL A 62 -16.75 -24.63 14.42
C VAL A 62 -16.54 -23.14 14.15
N ASN A 63 -15.35 -22.76 13.68
CA ASN A 63 -15.01 -21.34 13.49
C ASN A 63 -15.18 -20.86 12.03
N LEU A 64 -15.08 -21.77 11.06
CA LEU A 64 -15.22 -21.48 9.63
C LEU A 64 -16.50 -22.13 9.02
N GLY A 65 -17.04 -23.19 9.65
CA GLY A 65 -18.36 -23.71 9.34
C GLY A 65 -19.40 -22.74 9.88
N GLY A 66 -20.04 -22.00 8.97
CA GLY A 66 -21.00 -20.96 9.30
C GLY A 66 -21.93 -21.35 10.43
N ARG A 67 -22.11 -20.46 11.41
CA ARG A 67 -23.20 -20.54 12.36
C ARG A 67 -24.47 -20.69 11.56
N SER A 68 -25.13 -21.86 11.70
CA SER A 68 -26.45 -22.08 11.21
C SER A 68 -27.35 -21.04 11.89
N PHE A 69 -27.66 -19.96 11.17
CA PHE A 69 -28.75 -19.10 11.58
C PHE A 69 -30.03 -19.94 11.53
N ALA A 70 -30.60 -20.18 12.69
CA ALA A 70 -31.86 -20.94 12.82
C ALA A 70 -32.87 -20.38 11.82
N GLY A 71 -33.16 -21.15 10.76
CA GLY A 71 -34.21 -20.86 9.80
C GLY A 71 -33.81 -20.62 8.35
N SER A 72 -32.52 -20.47 7.98
CA SER A 72 -32.13 -20.36 6.58
C SER A 72 -31.10 -21.42 6.19
N LYS A 73 -31.38 -22.15 5.10
CA LYS A 73 -30.48 -23.12 4.47
C LYS A 73 -29.24 -22.51 3.79
N MET A 74 -28.88 -21.28 4.13
CA MET A 74 -27.80 -20.54 3.49
C MET A 74 -26.54 -20.64 4.36
N GLN A 75 -25.76 -21.71 4.16
CA GLN A 75 -24.39 -21.81 4.64
C GLN A 75 -23.54 -20.87 3.80
N VAL A 76 -23.23 -19.69 4.32
CA VAL A 76 -22.21 -18.82 3.70
C VAL A 76 -20.86 -19.44 4.03
N SER A 77 -20.25 -20.09 3.04
CA SER A 77 -18.87 -20.55 3.15
C SER A 77 -17.92 -19.36 3.10
N LEU A 78 -17.06 -19.17 4.09
CA LEU A 78 -16.01 -18.16 4.07
C LEU A 78 -15.11 -18.29 2.84
N ALA A 79 -14.94 -19.50 2.31
CA ALA A 79 -14.19 -19.74 1.08
C ALA A 79 -14.83 -19.07 -0.15
N ALA A 80 -16.15 -18.89 -0.16
CA ALA A 80 -16.88 -18.28 -1.29
C ALA A 80 -17.09 -16.77 -1.14
N LEU A 81 -16.61 -16.15 -0.07
CA LEU A 81 -16.71 -14.70 0.08
C LEU A 81 -15.85 -13.99 -0.98
N PRO A 82 -16.37 -12.93 -1.63
CA PRO A 82 -15.68 -12.21 -2.70
C PRO A 82 -14.62 -11.20 -2.15
N VAL A 83 -14.07 -11.47 -0.99
CA VAL A 83 -13.02 -10.67 -0.35
C VAL A 83 -11.86 -11.57 0.07
N PRO A 84 -10.61 -11.13 -0.05
CA PRO A 84 -9.46 -11.88 0.44
C PRO A 84 -9.55 -12.11 1.94
N LEU A 85 -9.46 -13.38 2.35
CA LEU A 85 -9.56 -13.82 3.73
C LEU A 85 -8.38 -14.71 4.07
N MET A 86 -7.80 -14.51 5.25
CA MET A 86 -6.82 -15.43 5.83
C MET A 86 -7.09 -15.69 7.31
N LEU A 87 -6.76 -16.87 7.75
CA LEU A 87 -6.78 -17.27 9.16
C LEU A 87 -5.36 -17.38 9.66
N LEU A 88 -5.08 -16.66 10.74
CA LEU A 88 -3.77 -16.64 11.38
C LEU A 88 -3.76 -17.49 12.67
N SER A 89 -2.63 -18.09 12.95
CA SER A 89 -2.25 -18.60 14.27
C SER A 89 -0.79 -18.23 14.52
N ASP A 90 -0.53 -17.47 15.56
CA ASP A 90 0.82 -17.04 15.95
C ASP A 90 1.60 -16.37 14.78
N GLY A 91 0.91 -15.54 13.97
CA GLY A 91 1.50 -14.83 12.83
C GLY A 91 1.69 -15.65 11.55
N VAL A 92 1.35 -16.94 11.59
CA VAL A 92 1.42 -17.85 10.44
C VAL A 92 0.03 -17.97 9.80
N VAL A 93 -0.04 -17.85 8.49
CA VAL A 93 -1.27 -18.10 7.74
C VAL A 93 -1.55 -19.61 7.70
N ILE A 94 -2.60 -20.05 8.36
CA ILE A 94 -2.98 -21.47 8.43
C ILE A 94 -4.07 -21.84 7.42
N TRP A 95 -4.78 -20.86 6.90
CA TRP A 95 -5.78 -21.03 5.86
C TRP A 95 -6.04 -19.67 5.17
N TYR A 96 -6.39 -19.72 3.89
CA TYR A 96 -6.84 -18.57 3.09
C TYR A 96 -7.84 -19.04 2.03
N ASN A 97 -8.64 -18.10 1.49
CA ASN A 97 -9.57 -18.36 0.39
C ASN A 97 -8.95 -18.08 -0.98
N ASP A 98 -9.66 -18.43 -2.05
CA ASP A 98 -9.21 -18.22 -3.44
C ASP A 98 -8.94 -16.73 -3.73
N GLN A 99 -9.73 -15.81 -3.18
CA GLN A 99 -9.53 -14.38 -3.37
C GLN A 99 -8.19 -13.90 -2.80
N PHE A 100 -7.79 -14.43 -1.65
CA PHE A 100 -6.47 -14.13 -1.07
C PHE A 100 -5.34 -14.69 -1.94
N ARG A 101 -5.47 -15.94 -2.42
CA ARG A 101 -4.49 -16.52 -3.33
C ARG A 101 -4.32 -15.66 -4.58
N ASP A 102 -5.44 -15.28 -5.22
CA ASP A 102 -5.41 -14.61 -6.51
C ASP A 102 -4.96 -13.15 -6.40
N GLN A 103 -5.41 -12.41 -5.39
CA GLN A 103 -5.12 -10.98 -5.26
C GLN A 103 -3.84 -10.69 -4.45
N VAL A 104 -3.51 -11.50 -3.44
CA VAL A 104 -2.37 -11.25 -2.55
C VAL A 104 -1.15 -12.07 -2.95
N LEU A 105 -1.35 -13.37 -3.26
CA LEU A 105 -0.26 -14.28 -3.62
C LEU A 105 0.00 -14.36 -5.13
N GLY A 106 -0.75 -13.62 -5.97
CA GLY A 106 -0.56 -13.62 -7.42
C GLY A 106 -1.00 -14.92 -8.12
N GLY A 107 -1.88 -15.71 -7.49
CA GLY A 107 -2.39 -16.98 -8.02
C GLY A 107 -1.57 -18.21 -7.63
N GLU A 108 -0.46 -18.03 -6.91
CA GLU A 108 0.38 -19.14 -6.44
C GLU A 108 -0.03 -19.59 -5.04
N ASP A 109 0.01 -20.90 -4.80
CA ASP A 109 -0.25 -21.43 -3.47
C ASP A 109 1.02 -21.37 -2.59
N ALA A 110 0.88 -20.82 -1.40
CA ALA A 110 1.93 -20.77 -0.40
C ALA A 110 1.62 -21.69 0.78
N VAL A 111 2.60 -22.50 1.18
CA VAL A 111 2.46 -23.43 2.31
C VAL A 111 2.84 -22.72 3.60
N ARG A 112 1.83 -22.39 4.43
CA ARG A 112 2.00 -21.75 5.76
C ARG A 112 2.92 -20.52 5.75
N PRO A 113 2.68 -19.52 4.87
CA PRO A 113 3.53 -18.35 4.84
C PRO A 113 3.34 -17.50 6.11
N LEU A 114 4.34 -16.70 6.45
CA LEU A 114 4.15 -15.65 7.46
C LEU A 114 3.28 -14.55 6.87
N ALA A 115 2.34 -14.00 7.65
CA ALA A 115 1.48 -12.91 7.18
C ALA A 115 2.29 -11.68 6.74
N ALA A 116 3.38 -11.37 7.46
CA ALA A 116 4.29 -10.27 7.13
C ALA A 116 5.10 -10.51 5.84
N SER A 117 5.21 -11.73 5.34
CA SER A 117 5.84 -12.01 4.04
C SER A 117 4.88 -11.91 2.87
N CYS A 118 3.57 -12.00 3.12
CA CYS A 118 2.54 -11.84 2.11
C CYS A 118 2.09 -10.39 1.96
N LEU A 119 2.11 -9.65 3.06
CA LEU A 119 1.64 -8.27 3.17
C LEU A 119 2.72 -7.44 3.84
N GLU A 120 3.34 -6.56 3.09
CA GLU A 120 4.41 -5.70 3.61
C GLU A 120 3.88 -4.80 4.73
N GLY A 121 4.64 -4.73 5.83
CA GLY A 121 4.26 -3.92 6.99
C GLY A 121 3.07 -4.43 7.79
N PHE A 122 2.58 -5.66 7.56
CA PHE A 122 1.43 -6.21 8.26
C PHE A 122 1.62 -6.24 9.78
N ASP A 123 0.68 -5.61 10.49
CA ASP A 123 0.58 -5.62 11.96
C ASP A 123 -0.85 -6.01 12.37
N LEU A 124 -0.97 -7.15 13.05
CA LEU A 124 -2.26 -7.66 13.52
C LEU A 124 -2.96 -6.72 14.50
N ALA A 125 -2.19 -6.03 15.35
CA ALA A 125 -2.76 -5.11 16.33
C ALA A 125 -3.32 -3.83 15.68
N VAL A 126 -2.73 -3.39 14.58
CA VAL A 126 -3.24 -2.27 13.77
C VAL A 126 -4.48 -2.69 12.99
N CYS A 127 -4.46 -3.86 12.35
CA CYS A 127 -5.62 -4.42 11.66
C CYS A 127 -6.84 -4.63 12.58
N ALA A 128 -6.62 -4.86 13.88
CA ALA A 128 -7.71 -5.01 14.85
C ALA A 128 -8.36 -3.68 15.29
N ARG A 129 -7.84 -2.54 14.85
CA ARG A 129 -8.42 -1.21 15.14
C ARG A 129 -9.61 -0.92 14.22
N PRO A 130 -10.53 0.00 14.61
CA PRO A 130 -11.71 0.34 13.81
C PRO A 130 -11.40 0.86 12.40
N HIS A 131 -10.26 1.51 12.20
CA HIS A 131 -9.85 2.03 10.89
C HIS A 131 -9.10 1.02 10.03
N GLY A 132 -8.72 -0.14 10.61
CA GLY A 132 -7.90 -1.13 9.91
C GLY A 132 -6.47 -0.65 9.65
N GLN A 133 -5.80 -1.33 8.75
CA GLN A 133 -4.45 -1.01 8.30
C GLN A 133 -4.40 -0.96 6.77
N ASP A 134 -3.76 0.07 6.24
CA ASP A 134 -3.46 0.14 4.81
C ASP A 134 -2.31 -0.80 4.48
N LEU A 135 -2.53 -1.65 3.48
CA LEU A 135 -1.64 -2.71 3.04
C LEU A 135 -1.58 -2.72 1.51
N ALA A 136 -0.46 -3.19 0.98
CA ALA A 136 -0.30 -3.40 -0.45
C ALA A 136 0.28 -4.79 -0.73
N ALA A 137 -0.20 -5.44 -1.78
CA ALA A 137 0.33 -6.70 -2.27
C ALA A 137 -0.05 -6.89 -3.74
N ASN A 138 0.85 -7.46 -4.52
CA ASN A 138 0.62 -7.84 -5.92
C ASN A 138 -0.04 -6.74 -6.78
N GLY A 139 0.35 -5.48 -6.57
CA GLY A 139 -0.22 -4.32 -7.29
C GLY A 139 -1.60 -3.86 -6.81
N PHE A 140 -2.19 -4.52 -5.82
CA PHE A 140 -3.45 -4.09 -5.18
C PHE A 140 -3.19 -3.34 -3.89
N ARG A 141 -4.10 -2.41 -3.58
CA ARG A 141 -4.13 -1.63 -2.34
C ARG A 141 -5.33 -2.04 -1.50
N PHE A 142 -5.08 -2.46 -0.28
CA PHE A 142 -6.12 -2.98 0.62
C PHE A 142 -6.23 -2.14 1.88
N THR A 143 -7.38 -2.23 2.55
CA THR A 143 -7.49 -1.96 3.98
C THR A 143 -7.77 -3.29 4.68
N GLY A 144 -6.84 -3.71 5.55
CA GLY A 144 -6.92 -4.95 6.31
C GLY A 144 -7.57 -4.77 7.67
N TYR A 145 -8.46 -5.68 8.01
CA TYR A 145 -9.11 -5.74 9.31
C TYR A 145 -8.91 -7.12 9.93
N ALA A 146 -8.80 -7.16 11.25
CA ALA A 146 -8.64 -8.40 12.00
C ALA A 146 -9.71 -8.55 13.08
N SER A 147 -10.20 -9.77 13.22
CA SER A 147 -11.12 -10.16 14.30
C SER A 147 -10.56 -11.38 15.03
N PRO A 148 -10.48 -11.37 16.38
CA PRO A 148 -10.02 -12.52 17.13
C PRO A 148 -10.99 -13.69 16.96
N VAL A 149 -10.44 -14.90 16.85
CA VAL A 149 -11.24 -16.12 16.76
C VAL A 149 -11.45 -16.69 18.16
N PRO A 150 -12.71 -16.79 18.65
CA PRO A 150 -12.97 -17.32 19.99
C PRO A 150 -12.50 -18.77 20.14
N GLY A 151 -11.79 -19.08 21.22
CA GLY A 151 -11.37 -20.44 21.57
C GLY A 151 -10.04 -20.91 20.95
N GLY A 152 -9.34 -20.08 20.19
CA GLY A 152 -7.97 -20.34 19.70
C GLY A 152 -6.93 -19.47 20.40
N ALA A 153 -5.88 -20.06 20.99
CA ALA A 153 -4.77 -19.27 21.47
C ALA A 153 -4.09 -18.56 20.29
N GLY A 154 -4.15 -17.22 20.22
CA GLY A 154 -3.49 -16.44 19.17
C GLY A 154 -4.12 -16.51 17.78
N GLY A 155 -5.34 -17.04 17.63
CA GLY A 155 -6.04 -17.13 16.34
C GLY A 155 -6.73 -15.82 15.95
N ALA A 156 -6.57 -15.37 14.70
CA ALA A 156 -7.28 -14.22 14.15
C ALA A 156 -7.75 -14.49 12.72
N LEU A 157 -8.97 -14.04 12.40
CA LEU A 157 -9.47 -13.95 11.03
C LEU A 157 -9.13 -12.55 10.52
N VAL A 158 -8.42 -12.48 9.42
CA VAL A 158 -8.09 -11.23 8.74
C VAL A 158 -8.84 -11.21 7.40
N TYR A 159 -9.47 -10.07 7.10
CA TYR A 159 -10.07 -9.82 5.81
C TYR A 159 -9.54 -8.52 5.23
N LEU A 160 -9.39 -8.52 3.90
CA LEU A 160 -8.84 -7.39 3.18
C LEU A 160 -9.92 -6.82 2.27
N ILE A 161 -10.14 -5.52 2.35
CA ILE A 161 -11.01 -4.80 1.43
C ILE A 161 -10.14 -4.22 0.33
N ASN A 162 -10.32 -4.73 -0.90
CA ASN A 162 -9.63 -4.17 -2.07
C ASN A 162 -10.24 -2.81 -2.40
N ASN A 163 -9.51 -1.77 -2.14
CA ASN A 163 -9.88 -0.39 -2.42
C ASN A 163 -8.87 0.29 -3.36
N THR A 164 -8.17 -0.49 -4.17
CA THR A 164 -7.21 -0.02 -5.18
C THR A 164 -7.83 1.07 -6.04
N PHE A 165 -8.96 0.78 -6.70
CA PHE A 165 -9.65 1.74 -7.56
C PHE A 165 -9.99 3.06 -6.84
N TYR A 166 -10.48 2.97 -5.60
CA TYR A 166 -10.82 4.15 -4.82
C TYR A 166 -9.58 4.99 -4.47
N LYS A 167 -8.52 4.34 -4.01
CA LYS A 167 -7.27 5.03 -3.65
C LYS A 167 -6.57 5.62 -4.86
N ASP A 168 -6.50 4.88 -5.96
CA ASP A 168 -5.90 5.36 -7.21
C ASP A 168 -6.70 6.53 -7.79
N THR A 169 -8.04 6.44 -7.73
CA THR A 169 -8.91 7.55 -8.14
C THR A 169 -8.72 8.79 -7.26
N LEU A 170 -8.56 8.61 -5.95
CA LEU A 170 -8.31 9.71 -5.02
C LEU A 170 -6.94 10.35 -5.27
N ASP A 171 -5.92 9.54 -5.50
CA ASP A 171 -4.57 10.00 -5.82
C ASP A 171 -4.58 10.80 -7.13
N GLU A 172 -5.23 10.25 -8.18
CA GLU A 172 -5.38 10.93 -9.46
C GLU A 172 -6.20 12.23 -9.34
N TYR A 173 -7.32 12.19 -8.60
CA TYR A 173 -8.12 13.38 -8.32
C TYR A 173 -7.30 14.46 -7.63
N THR A 174 -6.48 14.09 -6.65
CA THR A 174 -5.63 15.03 -5.92
C THR A 174 -4.52 15.58 -6.82
N ALA A 175 -3.88 14.73 -7.61
CA ALA A 175 -2.80 15.09 -8.50
C ALA A 175 -3.27 15.97 -9.68
N SER A 176 -4.50 15.77 -10.16
CA SER A 176 -5.08 16.52 -11.29
C SER A 176 -5.80 17.81 -10.88
N ARG A 177 -5.86 18.14 -9.57
CA ARG A 177 -6.48 19.39 -9.13
C ARG A 177 -5.74 20.59 -9.70
N PRO A 178 -6.46 21.65 -10.13
CA PRO A 178 -5.84 22.82 -10.69
C PRO A 178 -5.16 23.68 -9.60
N ALA A 179 -3.95 24.10 -9.89
CA ALA A 179 -3.21 25.12 -9.18
C ALA A 179 -3.15 26.39 -10.05
N TYR A 180 -3.30 27.54 -9.44
CA TYR A 180 -3.27 28.84 -10.10
C TYR A 180 -1.99 29.59 -9.72
N LEU A 181 -1.26 30.05 -10.73
CA LEU A 181 -0.04 30.84 -10.55
C LEU A 181 -0.29 32.26 -11.13
N ASN A 182 0.01 33.25 -10.31
CA ASN A 182 0.03 34.65 -10.70
C ASN A 182 1.48 35.09 -10.81
N ILE A 183 1.96 35.36 -12.01
CA ILE A 183 3.35 35.68 -12.31
C ILE A 183 3.42 37.15 -12.68
N VAL A 184 4.26 37.91 -11.98
CA VAL A 184 4.41 39.34 -12.18
C VAL A 184 5.87 39.68 -12.42
N ILE A 185 6.14 40.50 -13.42
CA ILE A 185 7.46 41.12 -13.62
C ILE A 185 7.56 42.28 -12.64
N ASP A 186 8.50 42.19 -11.70
CA ASP A 186 8.69 43.20 -10.69
C ASP A 186 9.30 44.47 -11.28
N SER A 187 8.94 45.63 -10.71
CA SER A 187 9.49 46.94 -11.11
C SER A 187 9.43 47.20 -12.61
N TYR A 188 8.42 46.68 -13.30
CA TYR A 188 8.29 46.73 -14.75
C TYR A 188 8.44 48.17 -15.28
N ASP A 189 7.71 49.12 -14.70
CA ASP A 189 7.70 50.50 -15.16
C ASP A 189 9.07 51.18 -14.96
N GLU A 190 9.74 50.91 -13.85
CA GLU A 190 11.09 51.43 -13.56
C GLU A 190 12.15 50.88 -14.51
N LEU A 191 12.06 49.61 -14.87
CA LEU A 191 13.02 48.94 -15.74
C LEU A 191 12.91 49.36 -17.19
N PHE A 192 11.67 49.56 -17.67
CA PHE A 192 11.37 49.74 -19.08
C PHE A 192 11.10 51.19 -19.50
N THR A 193 10.94 52.13 -18.55
CA THR A 193 10.65 53.55 -18.88
C THR A 193 11.83 54.21 -19.63
N ASP A 194 13.05 53.91 -19.30
CA ASP A 194 14.25 54.51 -19.90
C ASP A 194 14.85 53.67 -21.06
N MET A 195 14.23 52.50 -21.38
CA MET A 195 14.65 51.65 -22.50
C MET A 195 14.03 52.08 -23.82
N LYS A 196 14.76 51.86 -24.92
CA LYS A 196 14.19 52.02 -26.25
C LYS A 196 13.17 50.93 -26.51
N ASP A 197 12.10 51.27 -27.24
CA ASP A 197 10.98 50.32 -27.56
C ASP A 197 11.51 48.99 -28.14
N SER A 198 12.54 49.01 -28.96
CA SER A 198 13.12 47.82 -29.57
C SER A 198 13.88 46.92 -28.56
N GLU A 199 14.54 47.54 -27.58
CA GLU A 199 15.23 46.79 -26.50
C GLU A 199 14.24 46.22 -25.54
N GLN A 200 13.21 46.98 -25.14
CA GLN A 200 12.07 46.52 -24.34
C GLN A 200 11.38 45.30 -24.97
N ALA A 201 11.04 45.42 -26.27
CA ALA A 201 10.40 44.31 -26.99
C ALA A 201 11.25 43.06 -27.02
N HIS A 202 12.58 43.17 -27.17
CA HIS A 202 13.52 42.06 -27.16
C HIS A 202 13.55 41.35 -25.79
N GLU A 203 13.65 42.10 -24.69
CA GLU A 203 13.69 41.55 -23.35
C GLU A 203 12.35 40.87 -22.97
N LEU A 204 11.22 41.50 -23.30
CA LEU A 204 9.90 40.92 -23.07
C LEU A 204 9.70 39.61 -23.85
N GLU A 205 10.21 39.55 -25.09
CA GLU A 205 10.15 38.33 -25.90
C GLU A 205 11.01 37.21 -25.29
N ALA A 206 12.21 37.56 -24.77
CA ALA A 206 13.06 36.61 -24.07
C ALA A 206 12.39 36.03 -22.81
N ILE A 207 11.75 36.90 -22.00
CA ILE A 207 10.98 36.46 -20.83
C ILE A 207 9.82 35.55 -21.25
N ASN A 208 9.05 35.96 -22.26
CA ASN A 208 7.91 35.21 -22.77
C ASN A 208 8.34 33.80 -23.19
N ARG A 209 9.40 33.70 -23.97
CA ARG A 209 9.95 32.43 -24.43
C ARG A 209 10.41 31.54 -23.27
N LEU A 210 11.10 32.08 -22.25
CA LEU A 210 11.52 31.32 -21.08
C LEU A 210 10.32 30.81 -20.28
N LEU A 211 9.29 31.63 -20.12
CA LEU A 211 8.06 31.21 -19.43
C LEU A 211 7.32 30.15 -20.24
N GLU A 212 7.16 30.34 -21.54
CA GLU A 212 6.50 29.34 -22.42
C GLU A 212 7.28 28.00 -22.39
N GLU A 213 8.59 28.02 -22.48
CA GLU A 213 9.43 26.82 -22.39
C GLU A 213 9.25 26.11 -21.04
N TYR A 214 9.28 26.88 -19.93
CA TYR A 214 9.13 26.34 -18.58
C TYR A 214 7.77 25.67 -18.36
N PHE A 215 6.69 26.29 -18.80
CA PHE A 215 5.33 25.77 -18.65
C PHE A 215 4.94 24.76 -19.76
N SER A 216 5.68 24.66 -20.85
CA SER A 216 5.40 23.68 -21.93
C SER A 216 5.52 22.22 -21.46
N THR A 217 6.25 21.95 -20.39
CA THR A 217 6.42 20.63 -19.81
C THR A 217 5.26 20.20 -18.92
N THR A 218 4.31 21.11 -18.65
CA THR A 218 3.15 20.86 -17.80
C THR A 218 1.92 20.52 -18.63
N THR A 219 0.90 19.96 -17.98
CA THR A 219 -0.41 19.69 -18.58
C THR A 219 -1.29 20.93 -18.67
N GLY A 220 -0.85 22.04 -18.10
CA GLY A 220 -1.60 23.28 -17.99
C GLY A 220 -1.43 24.26 -19.15
N PHE A 221 -1.70 25.52 -18.89
CA PHE A 221 -1.49 26.60 -19.85
C PHE A 221 -0.90 27.83 -19.17
N LEU A 222 -0.16 28.62 -19.95
CA LEU A 222 0.32 29.94 -19.61
C LEU A 222 -0.41 30.97 -20.47
N ARG A 223 -0.80 32.11 -19.88
CA ARG A 223 -1.44 33.22 -20.61
C ARG A 223 -0.89 34.54 -20.13
N LYS A 224 -0.45 35.40 -21.08
CA LYS A 224 -0.13 36.78 -20.84
C LYS A 224 -1.43 37.58 -20.66
N VAL A 225 -1.55 38.28 -19.53
CA VAL A 225 -2.72 39.12 -19.19
C VAL A 225 -2.46 40.60 -19.47
N SER A 226 -1.24 41.05 -19.15
CA SER A 226 -0.74 42.40 -19.42
C SER A 226 0.74 42.35 -19.73
N ASN A 227 1.36 43.51 -19.97
CA ASN A 227 2.79 43.55 -20.29
C ASN A 227 3.67 43.02 -19.19
N ASN A 228 3.25 43.18 -17.94
CA ASN A 228 4.00 42.76 -16.77
C ASN A 228 3.41 41.56 -16.03
N ARG A 229 2.31 40.95 -16.56
CA ARG A 229 1.58 39.91 -15.81
C ARG A 229 1.20 38.73 -16.67
N TYR A 230 1.49 37.54 -16.14
CA TYR A 230 1.05 36.26 -16.69
C TYR A 230 0.26 35.51 -15.66
N ILE A 231 -0.59 34.62 -16.13
CA ILE A 231 -1.26 33.59 -15.34
C ILE A 231 -0.91 32.22 -15.89
N ALA A 232 -0.71 31.27 -15.02
CA ALA A 232 -0.66 29.87 -15.39
C ALA A 232 -1.67 29.08 -14.56
N VAL A 233 -2.28 28.08 -15.19
CA VAL A 233 -3.09 27.07 -14.49
C VAL A 233 -2.49 25.74 -14.87
N ILE A 234 -2.02 25.00 -13.86
CA ILE A 234 -1.34 23.70 -14.00
C ILE A 234 -1.98 22.71 -13.05
N GLU A 235 -1.65 21.44 -13.15
CA GLU A 235 -2.07 20.44 -12.18
C GLU A 235 -1.17 20.40 -10.94
N GLU A 236 -1.69 19.94 -9.80
CA GLU A 236 -0.91 19.78 -8.56
C GLU A 236 0.34 18.89 -8.77
N ARG A 237 0.25 17.89 -9.65
CA ARG A 237 1.39 17.01 -9.99
C ARG A 237 2.57 17.76 -10.63
N ASP A 238 2.28 18.85 -11.35
CA ASP A 238 3.31 19.69 -11.97
C ASP A 238 3.83 20.75 -10.99
N LEU A 239 2.96 21.21 -10.07
CA LEU A 239 3.30 22.23 -9.09
C LEU A 239 4.33 21.72 -8.05
N HIS A 240 4.18 20.51 -7.55
CA HIS A 240 5.06 19.98 -6.51
C HIS A 240 6.55 20.00 -6.89
N PRO A 241 6.98 19.50 -8.06
CA PRO A 241 8.37 19.60 -8.50
C PRO A 241 8.85 21.04 -8.65
N MET A 242 7.97 21.96 -9.06
CA MET A 242 8.33 23.39 -9.18
C MET A 242 8.62 24.01 -7.81
N ILE A 243 7.83 23.67 -6.78
CA ILE A 243 8.05 24.14 -5.41
C ILE A 243 9.34 23.54 -4.86
N GLU A 244 9.59 22.27 -5.03
CA GLU A 244 10.83 21.59 -4.60
C GLU A 244 12.06 22.20 -5.28
N GLY A 245 11.97 22.49 -6.58
CA GLY A 245 12.98 23.19 -7.36
C GLY A 245 13.04 24.71 -7.13
N ARG A 246 12.26 25.23 -6.16
CA ARG A 246 12.22 26.67 -5.82
C ARG A 246 11.94 27.57 -7.03
N PHE A 247 11.16 27.09 -7.98
CA PHE A 247 10.86 27.80 -9.22
C PHE A 247 12.13 28.29 -9.93
N GLU A 248 12.91 27.37 -10.49
CA GLU A 248 14.16 27.66 -11.24
C GLU A 248 14.03 28.75 -12.29
N ILE A 249 12.83 29.01 -12.80
CA ILE A 249 12.51 30.06 -13.74
C ILE A 249 12.87 31.46 -13.21
N LEU A 250 12.76 31.67 -11.89
CA LEU A 250 13.11 32.93 -11.24
C LEU A 250 14.58 33.29 -11.47
N ASP A 251 15.47 32.31 -11.31
CA ASP A 251 16.90 32.52 -11.52
C ASP A 251 17.25 32.65 -13.00
N LYS A 252 16.58 31.90 -13.88
CA LYS A 252 16.74 32.00 -15.33
C LYS A 252 16.37 33.40 -15.84
N VAL A 253 15.26 33.97 -15.37
CA VAL A 253 14.85 35.31 -15.75
C VAL A 253 15.77 36.38 -15.17
N ARG A 254 16.22 36.24 -13.91
CA ARG A 254 17.18 37.14 -13.29
C ARG A 254 18.49 37.20 -14.06
N ALA A 255 18.90 36.12 -14.69
CA ALA A 255 20.12 36.06 -15.49
C ALA A 255 20.02 36.71 -16.88
N LEU A 256 18.81 37.10 -17.35
CA LEU A 256 18.64 37.76 -18.66
C LEU A 256 19.31 39.14 -18.73
N LEU A 257 19.16 39.96 -17.69
CA LEU A 257 19.77 41.28 -17.65
C LEU A 257 21.06 41.24 -16.80
N PRO A 258 22.18 41.79 -17.31
CA PRO A 258 23.42 41.84 -16.59
C PRO A 258 23.35 42.60 -15.25
N SER A 259 22.40 43.54 -15.13
CA SER A 259 22.15 44.29 -13.88
C SER A 259 21.52 43.46 -12.77
N GLY A 260 20.95 42.28 -13.09
CA GLY A 260 20.18 41.47 -12.15
C GLY A 260 18.92 42.14 -11.58
N MET A 261 18.51 43.27 -12.17
CA MET A 261 17.36 44.06 -11.69
C MET A 261 16.04 43.47 -12.15
N LEU A 262 16.03 42.61 -13.18
CA LEU A 262 14.84 41.93 -13.65
C LEU A 262 14.51 40.75 -12.74
N THR A 263 13.40 40.84 -12.05
CA THR A 263 12.91 39.76 -11.18
C THR A 263 11.45 39.44 -11.50
N LEU A 264 11.08 38.20 -11.16
CA LEU A 264 9.70 37.75 -11.19
C LEU A 264 9.23 37.44 -9.76
N SER A 265 7.97 37.77 -9.53
CA SER A 265 7.22 37.28 -8.36
C SER A 265 6.17 36.27 -8.81
N ILE A 266 6.11 35.13 -8.13
CA ILE A 266 5.12 34.08 -8.42
C ILE A 266 4.27 33.85 -7.18
N GLY A 267 3.03 34.30 -7.22
CA GLY A 267 2.01 33.96 -6.23
C GLY A 267 1.34 32.64 -6.60
N VAL A 268 1.26 31.72 -5.67
CA VAL A 268 0.71 30.37 -5.88
C VAL A 268 -0.54 30.17 -5.04
N GLY A 269 -1.60 29.71 -5.68
CA GLY A 269 -2.82 29.27 -5.01
C GLY A 269 -3.19 27.87 -5.45
N HIS A 270 -3.25 26.96 -4.48
CA HIS A 270 -3.56 25.56 -4.71
C HIS A 270 -4.36 24.96 -3.54
N GLY A 271 -4.89 23.75 -3.70
CA GLY A 271 -5.66 23.09 -2.65
C GLY A 271 -7.04 23.69 -2.38
N GLY A 272 -7.43 24.80 -3.03
CA GLY A 272 -8.75 25.41 -2.91
C GLY A 272 -9.87 24.48 -3.43
N LYS A 273 -11.12 24.72 -3.01
CA LYS A 273 -12.28 23.96 -3.50
C LYS A 273 -12.64 24.32 -4.93
N THR A 274 -12.30 25.54 -5.34
CA THR A 274 -12.58 26.06 -6.67
C THR A 274 -11.35 26.77 -7.23
N LEU A 275 -11.28 26.92 -8.55
CA LEU A 275 -10.22 27.69 -9.20
C LEU A 275 -10.24 29.17 -8.77
N ALA A 276 -11.42 29.72 -8.47
CA ALA A 276 -11.55 31.08 -7.97
C ALA A 276 -10.91 31.27 -6.59
N GLU A 277 -11.03 30.28 -5.70
CA GLU A 277 -10.32 30.29 -4.42
C GLU A 277 -8.81 30.20 -4.61
N CYS A 278 -8.33 29.33 -5.50
CA CYS A 278 -6.91 29.25 -5.85
C CYS A 278 -6.40 30.59 -6.43
N GLN A 279 -7.17 31.24 -7.28
CA GLN A 279 -6.82 32.56 -7.81
C GLN A 279 -6.69 33.61 -6.69
N GLU A 280 -7.61 33.61 -5.74
CA GLU A 280 -7.53 34.56 -4.62
C GLU A 280 -6.33 34.28 -3.71
N MET A 281 -6.04 33.03 -3.41
CA MET A 281 -4.82 32.62 -2.67
C MET A 281 -3.56 33.11 -3.38
N ALA A 282 -3.49 32.92 -4.71
CA ALA A 282 -2.33 33.35 -5.51
C ALA A 282 -2.15 34.87 -5.58
N ARG A 283 -3.19 35.64 -5.30
CA ARG A 283 -3.10 37.12 -5.23
C ARG A 283 -2.61 37.61 -3.87
N GLN A 284 -2.87 36.83 -2.82
CA GLN A 284 -2.50 37.17 -1.45
C GLN A 284 -1.10 36.67 -1.07
N SER A 285 -0.58 35.73 -1.85
CA SER A 285 0.74 35.16 -1.72
C SER A 285 1.82 36.01 -2.39
#